data_369866e4eeaa7f5e099b6f8beb78df1a
#
_entry.id   369866e4eeaa7f5e099b6f8beb78df1a
#
_cell.length_a   1.000
_cell.length_b   1.000
_cell.length_c   1.000
_cell.angle_alpha   90.00
_cell.angle_beta   90.00
_cell.angle_gamma   90.00
#
_symmetry.space_group_name_H-M   'P 1'
#
loop_
_entity.id
_entity.type
_entity.pdbx_description
1 polymer ?
#
loop_
_entity_poly.entity_id
_entity_poly.type
_entity_poly.pdbx_seq_one_letter_code
_entity_poly.pdbx_strand_id
1 'polypeptide(L)'
;MFGLNKDTPVVGKADIKVDSPCEEVFSFVGADFIKNYPKWSPEVVDLESLTDGDVKVGTMCRQVRIDQGRRSESTFKVTIFQPGKRICFEGVSNPYRCDYVLEEDKSISISHIHFTFELLSLELFMRPFEKLIRMAVQDGTEKTVRNIKKLVESKNN
;
A
#
# COMPACT_ATOMS: atom_id res chain seq x y z
N MET A 1 3.28 -18.34 -29.41
CA MET A 1 3.22 -17.99 -28.85
C MET A 1 3.41 -17.51 -28.30
N PHE A 2 3.46 -17.28 -28.59
CA PHE A 2 3.75 -16.86 -27.84
C PHE A 2 3.31 -16.44 -26.83
N GLY A 3 2.97 -16.72 -26.13
CA GLY A 3 2.56 -16.68 -24.76
C GLY A 3 2.83 -15.39 -24.03
N LEU A 4 2.42 -14.30 -24.56
CA LEU A 4 2.32 -13.06 -23.83
C LEU A 4 1.20 -13.25 -22.85
N ASN A 5 1.58 -13.65 -21.64
CA ASN A 5 0.66 -13.73 -20.55
C ASN A 5 0.21 -12.29 -20.26
N LYS A 6 -0.92 -11.91 -20.82
CA LYS A 6 -1.50 -10.56 -20.65
C LYS A 6 -1.74 -10.25 -19.18
N ASP A 7 -1.76 -11.27 -18.34
CA ASP A 7 -2.16 -11.20 -16.96
C ASP A 7 -1.01 -11.40 -15.97
N THR A 8 0.25 -11.35 -16.44
CA THR A 8 1.40 -11.43 -15.53
C THR A 8 1.46 -10.15 -14.69
N PRO A 9 1.24 -10.22 -13.38
CA PRO A 9 1.28 -9.04 -12.56
C PRO A 9 2.70 -8.50 -12.41
N VAL A 10 2.79 -7.20 -12.20
CA VAL A 10 4.03 -6.56 -11.77
C VAL A 10 3.96 -6.46 -10.25
N VAL A 11 4.90 -7.11 -9.57
CA VAL A 11 4.88 -7.22 -8.11
C VAL A 11 6.10 -6.55 -7.50
N GLY A 12 5.87 -5.67 -6.53
CA GLY A 12 6.92 -5.13 -5.67
C GLY A 12 6.70 -5.64 -4.27
N LYS A 13 7.77 -6.03 -3.59
CA LYS A 13 7.73 -6.50 -2.20
C LYS A 13 8.83 -5.81 -1.40
N ALA A 14 8.49 -5.43 -0.18
CA ALA A 14 9.47 -4.89 0.74
C ALA A 14 9.11 -5.27 2.16
N ASP A 15 10.14 -5.52 2.96
CA ASP A 15 9.99 -5.86 4.37
C ASP A 15 10.81 -4.86 5.18
N ILE A 16 10.30 -4.50 6.34
CA ILE A 16 11.04 -3.61 7.23
C ILE A 16 10.72 -3.93 8.69
N LYS A 17 11.72 -3.76 9.53
CA LYS A 17 11.58 -3.87 10.97
C LYS A 17 11.23 -2.49 11.53
N VAL A 18 10.23 -2.42 12.42
CA VAL A 18 9.77 -1.20 13.07
C VAL A 18 9.87 -1.39 14.58
N ASP A 19 10.51 -0.46 15.25
CA ASP A 19 10.68 -0.49 16.71
C ASP A 19 9.39 -0.02 17.40
N SER A 20 8.37 -0.86 17.33
CA SER A 20 7.05 -0.60 17.88
C SER A 20 6.22 -1.89 17.83
N PRO A 21 5.33 -2.13 18.80
CA PRO A 21 4.46 -3.31 18.74
C PRO A 21 3.43 -3.20 17.61
N CYS A 22 2.96 -4.34 17.13
CA CYS A 22 2.01 -4.40 16.00
C CYS A 22 0.73 -3.61 16.26
N GLU A 23 0.27 -3.53 17.50
CA GLU A 23 -0.92 -2.74 17.85
C GLU A 23 -0.74 -1.27 17.45
N GLU A 24 0.42 -0.69 17.76
CA GLU A 24 0.70 0.71 17.42
C GLU A 24 0.91 0.90 15.92
N VAL A 25 1.64 -0.01 15.29
CA VAL A 25 1.87 0.05 13.84
C VAL A 25 0.54 -0.06 13.11
N PHE A 26 -0.32 -1.00 13.52
CA PHE A 26 -1.62 -1.18 12.87
C PHE A 26 -2.57 -0.01 13.12
N SER A 27 -2.51 0.58 14.31
CA SER A 27 -3.29 1.81 14.58
C SER A 27 -2.96 2.88 13.54
N PHE A 28 -1.68 3.04 13.22
CA PHE A 28 -1.23 4.03 12.23
C PHE A 28 -1.58 3.63 10.79
N VAL A 29 -1.29 2.38 10.40
CA VAL A 29 -1.42 1.92 9.02
C VAL A 29 -2.86 1.51 8.68
N GLY A 30 -3.58 0.95 9.65
CA GLY A 30 -4.91 0.36 9.42
C GLY A 30 -6.05 1.18 9.96
N ALA A 31 -6.18 1.30 11.28
CA ALA A 31 -7.30 2.00 11.90
C ALA A 31 -7.38 3.47 11.47
N ASP A 32 -6.24 4.16 11.45
CA ASP A 32 -6.13 5.56 11.04
C ASP A 32 -5.66 5.71 9.58
N PHE A 33 -5.98 4.74 8.74
CA PHE A 33 -5.53 4.67 7.36
C PHE A 33 -5.88 5.95 6.57
N ILE A 34 -7.11 6.40 6.65
CA ILE A 34 -7.58 7.57 5.89
C ILE A 34 -6.77 8.83 6.24
N LYS A 35 -6.47 8.98 7.52
CA LYS A 35 -5.70 10.13 8.01
C LYS A 35 -4.23 10.03 7.63
N ASN A 36 -3.67 8.83 7.66
CA ASN A 36 -2.22 8.63 7.61
C ASN A 36 -1.67 8.22 6.25
N TYR A 37 -2.48 7.60 5.38
CA TYR A 37 -2.00 7.13 4.08
C TYR A 37 -1.27 8.24 3.29
N PRO A 38 -1.81 9.46 3.17
CA PRO A 38 -1.09 10.52 2.45
C PRO A 38 0.25 10.91 3.08
N LYS A 39 0.48 10.56 4.33
CA LYS A 39 1.74 10.87 5.01
C LYS A 39 2.86 9.94 4.59
N TRP A 40 2.57 8.63 4.43
CA TRP A 40 3.60 7.70 3.97
C TRP A 40 3.64 7.56 2.45
N SER A 41 2.61 8.04 1.77
CA SER A 41 2.55 8.07 0.31
C SER A 41 2.22 9.51 -0.11
N PRO A 42 3.22 10.42 -0.11
CA PRO A 42 2.96 11.85 -0.38
C PRO A 42 2.49 12.12 -1.81
N GLU A 43 2.60 11.15 -2.71
CA GLU A 43 2.01 11.23 -4.04
C GLU A 43 0.48 11.31 -3.98
N VAL A 44 -0.14 10.82 -2.89
CA VAL A 44 -1.58 10.94 -2.65
C VAL A 44 -1.86 12.36 -2.17
N VAL A 45 -2.39 13.20 -3.06
CA VAL A 45 -2.65 14.61 -2.78
C VAL A 45 -4.08 14.87 -2.32
N ASP A 46 -4.99 13.92 -2.54
CA ASP A 46 -6.35 13.99 -2.06
C ASP A 46 -6.85 12.57 -1.78
N LEU A 47 -7.47 12.38 -0.62
CA LEU A 47 -8.02 11.09 -0.21
C LEU A 47 -9.35 11.33 0.49
N GLU A 48 -10.39 10.70 -0.01
CA GLU A 48 -11.74 10.85 0.50
C GLU A 48 -12.37 9.48 0.75
N SER A 49 -12.89 9.28 1.97
CA SER A 49 -13.68 8.09 2.25
C SER A 49 -15.08 8.27 1.65
N LEU A 50 -15.51 7.29 0.86
CA LEU A 50 -16.83 7.26 0.25
C LEU A 50 -17.83 6.48 1.11
N THR A 51 -17.37 5.88 2.20
CA THR A 51 -18.17 5.11 3.15
C THR A 51 -18.09 5.73 4.53
N ASP A 52 -19.18 5.73 5.25
CA ASP A 52 -19.22 6.24 6.61
C ASP A 52 -18.62 5.24 7.61
N GLY A 53 -18.16 5.77 8.73
CA GLY A 53 -17.69 4.96 9.86
C GLY A 53 -16.22 4.61 9.79
N ASP A 54 -15.83 3.74 10.71
CA ASP A 54 -14.44 3.30 10.83
C ASP A 54 -14.01 2.45 9.62
N VAL A 55 -12.71 2.42 9.37
CA VAL A 55 -12.14 1.58 8.31
C VAL A 55 -12.44 0.11 8.61
N LYS A 56 -12.94 -0.59 7.60
CA LYS A 56 -13.32 -2.01 7.68
C LYS A 56 -13.36 -2.60 6.27
N VAL A 57 -13.57 -3.91 6.19
CA VAL A 57 -13.80 -4.54 4.88
C VAL A 57 -15.01 -3.87 4.22
N GLY A 58 -14.85 -3.48 2.96
CA GLY A 58 -15.87 -2.77 2.21
C GLY A 58 -15.73 -1.26 2.21
N THR A 59 -14.88 -0.68 3.05
CA THR A 59 -14.59 0.76 3.02
C THR A 59 -14.08 1.14 1.64
N MET A 60 -14.71 2.15 1.03
CA MET A 60 -14.32 2.65 -0.29
C MET A 60 -13.74 4.04 -0.18
N CYS A 61 -12.68 4.29 -0.94
CA CYS A 61 -12.00 5.57 -0.96
C CYS A 61 -11.75 6.02 -2.40
N ARG A 62 -11.83 7.33 -2.60
CA ARG A 62 -11.38 7.98 -3.82
C ARG A 62 -10.02 8.63 -3.53
N GLN A 63 -9.06 8.43 -4.39
CA GLN A 63 -7.76 9.07 -4.26
C GLN A 63 -7.36 9.79 -5.53
N VAL A 64 -6.64 10.87 -5.36
CA VAL A 64 -5.94 11.57 -6.44
C VAL A 64 -4.46 11.49 -6.15
N ARG A 65 -3.68 11.03 -7.12
CA ARG A 65 -2.23 10.91 -7.01
C ARG A 65 -1.56 11.79 -8.05
N ILE A 66 -0.39 12.29 -7.69
CA ILE A 66 0.50 12.94 -8.65
C ILE A 66 1.84 12.20 -8.57
N ASP A 67 2.13 11.41 -9.61
CA ASP A 67 3.35 10.64 -9.73
C ASP A 67 4.19 11.23 -10.86
N GLN A 68 5.34 11.81 -10.52
CA GLN A 68 6.24 12.45 -11.49
C GLN A 68 5.52 13.49 -12.37
N GLY A 69 4.66 14.29 -11.72
CA GLY A 69 3.90 15.35 -12.40
C GLY A 69 2.64 14.88 -13.10
N ARG A 70 2.37 13.57 -13.12
CA ARG A 70 1.20 13.00 -13.78
C ARG A 70 0.09 12.77 -12.76
N ARG A 71 -1.05 13.43 -12.98
CA ARG A 71 -2.22 13.29 -12.11
C ARG A 71 -3.04 12.08 -12.52
N SER A 72 -3.44 11.29 -11.54
CA SER A 72 -4.39 10.18 -11.74
C SER A 72 -5.41 10.16 -10.62
N GLU A 73 -6.59 9.64 -10.92
CA GLU A 73 -7.69 9.50 -9.96
C GLU A 73 -8.18 8.06 -10.01
N SER A 74 -8.43 7.47 -8.84
CA SER A 74 -8.93 6.11 -8.75
C SER A 74 -9.73 5.90 -7.48
N THR A 75 -10.58 4.88 -7.51
CA THR A 75 -11.33 4.40 -6.35
C THR A 75 -10.81 3.04 -5.97
N PHE A 76 -10.64 2.82 -4.67
CA PHE A 76 -10.23 1.50 -4.16
C PHE A 76 -11.16 1.08 -3.01
N LYS A 77 -11.10 -0.20 -2.69
CA LYS A 77 -11.91 -0.81 -1.65
C LYS A 77 -11.04 -1.65 -0.73
N VAL A 78 -11.24 -1.52 0.57
CA VAL A 78 -10.59 -2.39 1.54
C VAL A 78 -11.19 -3.80 1.43
N THR A 79 -10.35 -4.78 1.13
CA THR A 79 -10.77 -6.16 0.92
C THR A 79 -10.43 -7.07 2.09
N ILE A 80 -9.40 -6.73 2.87
CA ILE A 80 -9.00 -7.47 4.07
C ILE A 80 -8.72 -6.45 5.16
N PHE A 81 -9.27 -6.70 6.35
CA PHE A 81 -9.02 -5.87 7.52
C PHE A 81 -9.00 -6.76 8.75
N GLN A 82 -7.80 -7.04 9.24
CA GLN A 82 -7.56 -7.88 10.40
C GLN A 82 -6.80 -7.06 11.44
N PRO A 83 -7.48 -6.55 12.48
CA PRO A 83 -6.84 -5.68 13.47
C PRO A 83 -5.54 -6.24 14.03
N GLY A 84 -4.50 -5.43 14.01
CA GLY A 84 -3.17 -5.80 14.46
C GLY A 84 -2.37 -6.67 13.51
N LYS A 85 -2.94 -7.10 12.40
CA LYS A 85 -2.31 -8.10 11.52
C LYS A 85 -2.22 -7.72 10.05
N ARG A 86 -3.30 -7.19 9.48
CA ARG A 86 -3.31 -7.05 8.02
C ARG A 86 -4.36 -6.07 7.53
N ILE A 87 -4.00 -5.23 6.59
CA ILE A 87 -4.94 -4.45 5.80
C ILE A 87 -4.56 -4.58 4.32
N CYS A 88 -5.55 -4.84 3.48
CA CYS A 88 -5.37 -4.94 2.04
C CYS A 88 -6.45 -4.12 1.36
N PHE A 89 -6.08 -3.40 0.30
CA PHE A 89 -7.07 -2.72 -0.54
C PHE A 89 -6.75 -2.92 -2.02
N GLU A 90 -7.81 -2.87 -2.83
CA GLU A 90 -7.73 -3.12 -4.26
C GLU A 90 -8.45 -2.03 -5.05
N GLY A 91 -7.89 -1.66 -6.19
CA GLY A 91 -8.55 -0.74 -7.11
C GLY A 91 -9.87 -1.32 -7.61
N VAL A 92 -10.90 -0.48 -7.66
CA VAL A 92 -12.24 -0.91 -8.12
C VAL A 92 -12.26 -1.03 -9.64
N SER A 93 -11.76 -0.02 -10.35
CA SER A 93 -11.70 -0.02 -11.81
C SER A 93 -10.28 -0.09 -12.35
N ASN A 94 -9.28 0.01 -11.47
CA ASN A 94 -7.88 -0.07 -11.80
C ASN A 94 -7.31 -1.37 -11.22
N PRO A 95 -6.57 -2.17 -12.00
CA PRO A 95 -6.13 -3.48 -11.55
C PRO A 95 -4.86 -3.41 -10.68
N TYR A 96 -5.00 -2.95 -9.44
CA TYR A 96 -3.89 -2.95 -8.49
C TYR A 96 -4.34 -3.43 -7.11
N ARG A 97 -3.38 -3.87 -6.30
CA ARG A 97 -3.61 -4.30 -4.92
C ARG A 97 -2.45 -3.88 -4.03
N CYS A 98 -2.78 -3.37 -2.85
CA CYS A 98 -1.81 -3.03 -1.80
C CYS A 98 -2.10 -3.89 -0.58
N ASP A 99 -1.11 -4.60 -0.08
CA ASP A 99 -1.26 -5.56 1.02
C ASP A 99 -0.19 -5.30 2.08
N TYR A 100 -0.64 -4.95 3.29
CA TYR A 100 0.23 -4.68 4.44
C TYR A 100 0.00 -5.79 5.47
N VAL A 101 1.01 -6.63 5.68
CA VAL A 101 0.96 -7.72 6.66
C VAL A 101 1.95 -7.41 7.78
N LEU A 102 1.49 -7.53 9.03
CA LEU A 102 2.30 -7.26 10.20
C LEU A 102 2.57 -8.54 10.99
N GLU A 103 3.82 -8.70 11.42
CA GLU A 103 4.22 -9.77 12.33
C GLU A 103 4.97 -9.14 13.50
N GLU A 104 4.76 -9.65 14.69
CA GLU A 104 5.41 -9.12 15.89
C GLU A 104 6.32 -10.14 16.54
N ASP A 105 7.51 -9.69 16.92
CA ASP A 105 8.32 -10.41 17.89
C ASP A 105 7.93 -9.87 19.28
N LYS A 106 7.06 -10.60 19.96
CA LYS A 106 6.50 -10.16 21.24
C LYS A 106 7.53 -10.05 22.36
N SER A 107 8.63 -10.80 22.26
CA SER A 107 9.67 -10.79 23.29
C SER A 107 10.38 -9.45 23.37
N ILE A 108 10.44 -8.71 22.28
CA ILE A 108 11.13 -7.41 22.20
C ILE A 108 10.26 -6.28 21.67
N SER A 109 8.96 -6.53 21.47
CA SER A 109 7.98 -5.55 20.98
C SER A 109 8.40 -4.86 19.68
N ILE A 110 8.94 -5.65 18.77
CA ILE A 110 9.33 -5.18 17.43
C ILE A 110 8.38 -5.80 16.40
N SER A 111 7.94 -4.98 15.46
CA SER A 111 7.09 -5.41 14.35
C SER A 111 7.89 -5.55 13.07
N HIS A 112 7.43 -6.44 12.21
CA HIS A 112 7.88 -6.54 10.82
C HIS A 112 6.71 -6.21 9.91
N ILE A 113 6.92 -5.29 8.98
CA ILE A 113 5.94 -4.97 7.95
C ILE A 113 6.38 -5.68 6.68
N HIS A 114 5.46 -6.48 6.11
CA HIS A 114 5.62 -7.08 4.79
C HIS A 114 4.62 -6.39 3.87
N PHE A 115 5.12 -5.54 2.99
CA PHE A 115 4.28 -4.81 2.05
C PHE A 115 4.44 -5.36 0.65
N THR A 116 3.31 -5.66 0.01
CA THR A 116 3.26 -6.11 -1.39
C THR A 116 2.38 -5.16 -2.18
N PHE A 117 2.90 -4.64 -3.27
CA PHE A 117 2.13 -3.91 -4.26
C PHE A 117 2.08 -4.72 -5.54
N GLU A 118 0.88 -4.88 -6.12
CA GLU A 118 0.70 -5.60 -7.36
C GLU A 118 -0.06 -4.73 -8.37
N LEU A 119 0.52 -4.58 -9.56
CA LEU A 119 -0.25 -4.22 -10.74
C LEU A 119 -0.74 -5.54 -11.31
N LEU A 120 -2.05 -5.77 -11.25
CA LEU A 120 -2.63 -7.06 -11.60
C LEU A 120 -2.66 -7.31 -13.11
N SER A 121 -2.54 -6.24 -13.91
CA SER A 121 -2.39 -6.35 -15.36
C SER A 121 -1.66 -5.14 -15.92
N LEU A 122 -0.95 -5.33 -17.05
CA LEU A 122 -0.35 -4.24 -17.80
C LEU A 122 -1.08 -4.12 -19.13
N GLU A 123 -1.48 -2.89 -19.46
CA GLU A 123 -2.06 -2.64 -20.77
C GLU A 123 -1.01 -2.90 -21.85
N LEU A 124 -1.48 -3.38 -23.00
CA LEU A 124 -0.61 -3.85 -24.08
C LEU A 124 0.42 -2.79 -24.51
N PHE A 125 0.02 -1.53 -24.59
CA PHE A 125 0.92 -0.45 -25.01
C PHE A 125 2.00 -0.13 -23.95
N MET A 126 1.83 -0.55 -22.71
CA MET A 126 2.80 -0.36 -21.64
C MET A 126 3.86 -1.47 -21.58
N ARG A 127 3.65 -2.58 -22.28
CA ARG A 127 4.55 -3.75 -22.22
C ARG A 127 5.99 -3.46 -22.63
N PRO A 128 6.27 -2.59 -23.61
CA PRO A 128 7.66 -2.24 -23.92
C PRO A 128 8.40 -1.59 -22.74
N PHE A 129 7.67 -1.05 -21.77
CA PHE A 129 8.22 -0.37 -20.60
C PHE A 129 8.18 -1.23 -19.33
N GLU A 130 7.82 -2.51 -19.45
CA GLU A 130 7.61 -3.40 -18.29
C GLU A 130 8.79 -3.40 -17.33
N LYS A 131 10.02 -3.45 -17.84
CA LYS A 131 11.21 -3.45 -16.97
C LYS A 131 11.31 -2.16 -16.14
N LEU A 132 11.07 -1.01 -16.78
CA LEU A 132 11.08 0.28 -16.07
C LEU A 132 9.95 0.36 -15.04
N ILE A 133 8.78 -0.18 -15.39
CA ILE A 133 7.63 -0.21 -14.48
C ILE A 133 7.94 -1.09 -13.27
N ARG A 134 8.56 -2.26 -13.47
CA ARG A 134 8.97 -3.14 -12.37
C ARG A 134 9.94 -2.44 -11.42
N MET A 135 10.90 -1.71 -11.97
CA MET A 135 11.86 -0.97 -11.17
C MET A 135 11.16 0.13 -10.35
N ALA A 136 10.27 0.89 -10.98
CA ALA A 136 9.52 1.95 -10.30
C ALA A 136 8.61 1.40 -9.21
N VAL A 137 7.95 0.27 -9.47
CA VAL A 137 7.10 -0.40 -8.50
C VAL A 137 7.92 -0.87 -7.30
N GLN A 138 9.07 -1.49 -7.52
CA GLN A 138 9.93 -1.96 -6.44
C GLN A 138 10.47 -0.78 -5.61
N ASP A 139 10.92 0.28 -6.26
CA ASP A 139 11.40 1.50 -5.57
C ASP A 139 10.29 2.11 -4.70
N GLY A 140 9.09 2.22 -5.24
CA GLY A 140 7.95 2.76 -4.52
C GLY A 140 7.56 1.90 -3.33
N THR A 141 7.66 0.57 -3.47
CA THR A 141 7.35 -0.39 -2.41
C THR A 141 8.33 -0.25 -1.26
N GLU A 142 9.62 -0.16 -1.56
CA GLU A 142 10.67 0.04 -0.55
C GLU A 142 10.52 1.39 0.16
N LYS A 143 10.20 2.43 -0.60
CA LYS A 143 9.99 3.76 -0.05
C LYS A 143 8.78 3.80 0.90
N THR A 144 7.72 3.09 0.56
CA THR A 144 6.52 3.00 1.40
C THR A 144 6.85 2.50 2.80
N VAL A 145 7.57 1.37 2.91
CA VAL A 145 7.88 0.80 4.23
C VAL A 145 8.86 1.68 5.01
N ARG A 146 9.83 2.31 4.33
CA ARG A 146 10.74 3.25 4.98
C ARG A 146 9.99 4.45 5.56
N ASN A 147 9.03 4.98 4.81
CA ASN A 147 8.23 6.11 5.26
C ASN A 147 7.37 5.74 6.46
N ILE A 148 6.73 4.56 6.44
CA ILE A 148 5.93 4.08 7.56
C ILE A 148 6.81 3.95 8.81
N LYS A 149 7.96 3.28 8.69
CA LYS A 149 8.91 3.12 9.80
C LYS A 149 9.30 4.45 10.41
N LYS A 150 9.69 5.39 9.57
CA LYS A 150 10.11 6.72 10.00
C LYS A 150 8.99 7.45 10.76
N LEU A 151 7.77 7.38 10.25
CA LEU A 151 6.63 8.06 10.85
C LEU A 151 6.20 7.42 12.17
N VAL A 152 6.16 6.10 12.22
CA VAL A 152 5.78 5.39 13.45
C VAL A 152 6.83 5.59 14.54
N GLU A 153 8.10 5.43 14.21
CA GLU A 153 9.18 5.54 15.19
C GLU A 153 9.35 6.98 15.71
N SER A 154 9.04 7.98 14.89
CA SER A 154 9.14 9.38 15.32
C SER A 154 8.10 9.73 16.39
N LYS A 155 6.99 9.02 16.47
CA LYS A 155 5.96 9.23 17.50
C LYS A 155 6.38 8.74 18.88
N ASN A 156 7.36 7.83 18.90
CA ASN A 156 7.82 7.19 20.15
C ASN A 156 9.01 7.95 20.79
N ASN A 157 9.42 9.06 20.21
CA ASN A 157 10.50 9.92 20.70
C ASN A 157 9.97 11.20 21.31
#